data_e7d3de2b8c42bc64092995408eefdda7
#
_entry.id   e7d3de2b8c42bc64092995408eefdda7
#
_cell.length_a   1.000
_cell.length_b   1.000
_cell.length_c   1.000
_cell.angle_alpha   90.00
_cell.angle_beta   90.00
_cell.angle_gamma   90.00
#
_symmetry.space_group_name_H-M   'P 1'
#
loop_
_entity.id
_entity.type
_entity.pdbx_description
1 polymer ?
#
loop_
_entity_poly.entity_id
_entity_poly.type
_entity_poly.pdbx_seq_one_letter_code
_entity_poly.pdbx_strand_id
1 'polypeptide(L)'
;MLKVSPDMSDEVIDEISDILLETPLDGIVATNGTHRREGLHTSHMALDKIGSGRLSGAPLTQRAVEVVRRIHTRSGGNFPIIGVGGIMSPADAKAMLDAGAALLQLYTGYIYEGPGLVGEICRSLIADAEAAAAAKAAAEARAEEEARAAAQAAEAKAAAATASGAQAPEAGKAAPGTETAATAQTQAAAPAESVPNPSPETQNSPAQPADNEPDTRKKQPAS
;
A
#
# COMPACT_ATOMS: atom_id res chain seq x y z
N MET A 1 -0.12 -4.24 -21.35
CA MET A 1 -0.93 -3.64 -20.25
C MET A 1 -2.40 -3.98 -20.45
N LEU A 2 -3.12 -4.27 -19.37
CA LEU A 2 -4.58 -4.53 -19.36
C LEU A 2 -5.33 -3.28 -18.92
N LYS A 3 -6.49 -2.97 -19.54
CA LYS A 3 -7.36 -1.87 -19.08
C LYS A 3 -8.66 -2.41 -18.50
N VAL A 4 -8.99 -1.98 -17.26
CA VAL A 4 -10.15 -2.48 -16.50
C VAL A 4 -11.29 -1.47 -16.42
N SER A 5 -12.52 -2.00 -16.20
CA SER A 5 -13.73 -1.20 -16.02
C SER A 5 -13.94 -0.86 -14.54
N PRO A 6 -14.43 0.35 -14.21
CA PRO A 6 -14.83 0.68 -12.84
C PRO A 6 -16.11 -0.05 -12.40
N ASP A 7 -16.85 -0.64 -13.35
CA ASP A 7 -18.12 -1.33 -13.11
C ASP A 7 -17.95 -2.80 -12.69
N MET A 8 -16.70 -3.30 -12.72
CA MET A 8 -16.38 -4.63 -12.23
C MET A 8 -16.62 -4.71 -10.72
N SER A 9 -17.07 -5.88 -10.24
CA SER A 9 -17.14 -6.12 -8.80
C SER A 9 -15.74 -6.17 -8.18
N ASP A 10 -15.67 -6.01 -6.90
CA ASP A 10 -14.42 -6.00 -6.18
C ASP A 10 -13.71 -7.36 -6.24
N GLU A 11 -14.46 -8.46 -6.24
CA GLU A 11 -13.94 -9.82 -6.38
C GLU A 11 -13.27 -10.03 -7.73
N VAL A 12 -13.90 -9.56 -8.83
CA VAL A 12 -13.33 -9.64 -10.18
C VAL A 12 -12.05 -8.80 -10.31
N ILE A 13 -11.99 -7.65 -9.64
CA ILE A 13 -10.77 -6.82 -9.61
C ILE A 13 -9.64 -7.55 -8.89
N ASP A 14 -9.94 -8.25 -7.79
CA ASP A 14 -8.96 -9.06 -7.06
C ASP A 14 -8.44 -10.23 -7.92
N GLU A 15 -9.33 -10.98 -8.57
CA GLU A 15 -8.96 -12.07 -9.48
C GLU A 15 -8.07 -11.58 -10.63
N ILE A 16 -8.40 -10.44 -11.24
CA ILE A 16 -7.58 -9.83 -12.29
C ILE A 16 -6.20 -9.44 -11.75
N SER A 17 -6.13 -8.94 -10.54
CA SER A 17 -4.85 -8.58 -9.90
C SER A 17 -3.98 -9.81 -9.66
N ASP A 18 -4.56 -10.92 -9.21
CA ASP A 18 -3.87 -12.19 -9.02
C ASP A 18 -3.36 -12.77 -10.36
N ILE A 19 -4.20 -12.78 -11.40
CA ILE A 19 -3.82 -13.22 -12.75
C ILE A 19 -2.66 -12.37 -13.31
N LEU A 20 -2.66 -11.07 -13.05
CA LEU A 20 -1.58 -10.19 -13.50
C LEU A 20 -0.24 -10.49 -12.84
N LEU A 21 -0.24 -10.96 -11.59
CA LEU A 21 0.98 -11.38 -10.89
C LEU A 21 1.60 -12.65 -11.51
N GLU A 22 0.78 -13.48 -12.15
CA GLU A 22 1.18 -14.75 -12.76
C GLU A 22 1.45 -14.63 -14.26
N THR A 23 1.10 -13.51 -14.89
CA THR A 23 1.22 -13.33 -16.36
C THR A 23 2.32 -12.33 -16.72
N PRO A 24 2.94 -12.46 -17.91
CA PRO A 24 3.98 -11.52 -18.36
C PRO A 24 3.39 -10.19 -18.87
N LEU A 25 2.43 -9.60 -18.15
CA LEU A 25 1.87 -8.29 -18.45
C LEU A 25 2.62 -7.20 -17.67
N ASP A 26 2.98 -6.12 -18.35
CA ASP A 26 3.78 -5.03 -17.79
C ASP A 26 3.03 -4.13 -16.81
N GLY A 27 1.72 -4.30 -16.63
CA GLY A 27 0.92 -3.50 -15.72
C GLY A 27 -0.54 -3.31 -16.15
N ILE A 28 -1.25 -2.44 -15.45
CA ILE A 28 -2.69 -2.22 -15.59
C ILE A 28 -3.03 -0.74 -15.80
N VAL A 29 -4.11 -0.48 -16.55
CA VAL A 29 -4.72 0.85 -16.70
C VAL A 29 -6.08 0.85 -16.01
N ALA A 30 -6.23 1.59 -14.95
CA ALA A 30 -7.44 1.70 -14.14
C ALA A 30 -7.88 3.18 -14.03
N THR A 31 -9.06 3.57 -14.61
CA THR A 31 -10.14 2.74 -15.11
C THR A 31 -10.61 3.20 -16.51
N ASN A 32 -11.54 2.42 -17.10
CA ASN A 32 -12.34 2.88 -18.24
C ASN A 32 -13.49 3.79 -17.73
N GLY A 33 -14.36 4.31 -18.62
CA GLY A 33 -15.60 4.98 -18.23
C GLY A 33 -16.63 4.01 -17.66
N THR A 34 -17.59 4.50 -16.87
CA THR A 34 -18.67 3.73 -16.24
C THR A 34 -19.95 3.74 -17.07
N HIS A 35 -20.75 2.68 -16.98
CA HIS A 35 -22.14 2.66 -17.45
C HIS A 35 -23.13 3.17 -16.38
N ARG A 36 -22.69 3.29 -15.14
CA ARG A 36 -23.53 3.79 -14.04
C ARG A 36 -23.89 5.25 -14.27
N ARG A 37 -25.15 5.59 -14.01
CA ARG A 37 -25.71 6.93 -14.20
C ARG A 37 -26.28 7.51 -12.91
N GLU A 38 -25.96 6.89 -11.77
CA GLU A 38 -26.44 7.28 -10.45
C GLU A 38 -25.76 8.58 -9.99
N GLY A 39 -26.48 9.36 -9.18
CA GLY A 39 -25.95 10.60 -8.60
C GLY A 39 -25.77 11.77 -9.58
N LEU A 40 -26.31 11.66 -10.81
CA LEU A 40 -26.28 12.75 -11.77
C LEU A 40 -27.42 13.76 -11.54
N HIS A 41 -27.14 15.04 -11.74
CA HIS A 41 -28.17 16.10 -11.72
C HIS A 41 -29.00 16.13 -13.01
N THR A 42 -28.60 15.41 -14.05
CA THR A 42 -29.28 15.33 -15.34
C THR A 42 -30.54 14.50 -15.21
N SER A 43 -31.66 14.99 -15.74
CA SER A 43 -32.96 14.28 -15.69
C SER A 43 -32.88 12.94 -16.48
N HIS A 44 -33.62 11.92 -16.04
CA HIS A 44 -33.71 10.62 -16.72
C HIS A 44 -34.12 10.77 -18.19
N MET A 45 -35.08 11.64 -18.50
CA MET A 45 -35.51 11.90 -19.88
C MET A 45 -34.33 12.42 -20.77
N ALA A 46 -33.45 13.25 -20.22
CA ALA A 46 -32.27 13.70 -20.95
C ALA A 46 -31.22 12.62 -21.11
N LEU A 47 -31.05 11.78 -20.08
CA LEU A 47 -30.16 10.63 -20.14
C LEU A 47 -30.61 9.60 -21.18
N ASP A 48 -31.91 9.34 -21.27
CA ASP A 48 -32.50 8.43 -22.28
C ASP A 48 -32.28 8.94 -23.71
N LYS A 49 -32.37 10.26 -23.91
CA LYS A 49 -32.06 10.88 -25.23
C LYS A 49 -30.59 10.78 -25.61
N ILE A 50 -29.67 10.80 -24.63
CA ILE A 50 -28.23 10.62 -24.88
C ILE A 50 -27.94 9.18 -25.34
N GLY A 51 -28.74 8.23 -24.87
CA GLY A 51 -28.64 6.81 -25.24
C GLY A 51 -27.50 6.08 -24.51
N SER A 52 -27.08 4.96 -25.12
CA SER A 52 -26.02 4.11 -24.57
C SER A 52 -24.63 4.77 -24.71
N GLY A 53 -23.79 4.62 -23.71
CA GLY A 53 -22.44 5.16 -23.69
C GLY A 53 -21.84 5.07 -22.30
N ARG A 54 -20.58 5.47 -22.18
CA ARG A 54 -19.89 5.51 -20.90
C ARG A 54 -19.82 6.92 -20.37
N LEU A 55 -20.06 7.06 -19.07
CA LEU A 55 -19.85 8.29 -18.32
C LEU A 55 -18.38 8.41 -17.92
N SER A 56 -17.84 9.62 -17.99
CA SER A 56 -16.46 9.94 -17.58
C SER A 56 -16.43 11.31 -16.88
N GLY A 57 -15.27 11.72 -16.37
CA GLY A 57 -15.09 12.97 -15.65
C GLY A 57 -15.40 12.85 -14.16
N ALA A 58 -15.73 13.96 -13.51
CA ALA A 58 -15.91 14.08 -12.06
C ALA A 58 -16.75 12.97 -11.39
N PRO A 59 -17.87 12.49 -11.96
CA PRO A 59 -18.63 11.40 -11.32
C PRO A 59 -17.88 10.09 -11.16
N LEU A 60 -16.77 9.92 -11.87
CA LEU A 60 -15.96 8.70 -11.82
C LEU A 60 -14.82 8.75 -10.79
N THR A 61 -14.47 9.94 -10.28
CA THR A 61 -13.27 10.18 -9.46
C THR A 61 -13.16 9.21 -8.30
N GLN A 62 -14.19 9.12 -7.46
CA GLN A 62 -14.15 8.30 -6.26
C GLN A 62 -13.94 6.81 -6.60
N ARG A 63 -14.75 6.28 -7.52
CA ARG A 63 -14.66 4.85 -7.89
C ARG A 63 -13.33 4.51 -8.57
N ALA A 64 -12.79 5.39 -9.39
CA ALA A 64 -11.49 5.18 -10.01
C ALA A 64 -10.35 5.09 -8.98
N VAL A 65 -10.35 5.97 -7.98
CA VAL A 65 -9.39 5.95 -6.86
C VAL A 65 -9.54 4.68 -6.02
N GLU A 66 -10.77 4.23 -5.74
CA GLU A 66 -11.04 2.99 -5.01
C GLU A 66 -10.48 1.77 -5.75
N VAL A 67 -10.73 1.67 -7.05
CA VAL A 67 -10.23 0.57 -7.89
C VAL A 67 -8.70 0.55 -7.92
N VAL A 68 -8.05 1.70 -8.11
CA VAL A 68 -6.58 1.80 -8.08
C VAL A 68 -6.02 1.35 -6.73
N ARG A 69 -6.61 1.82 -5.63
CA ARG A 69 -6.18 1.44 -4.28
C ARG A 69 -6.33 -0.06 -4.04
N ARG A 70 -7.44 -0.65 -4.49
CA ARG A 70 -7.68 -2.08 -4.36
C ARG A 70 -6.64 -2.90 -5.11
N ILE A 71 -6.40 -2.56 -6.38
CA ILE A 71 -5.39 -3.22 -7.21
C ILE A 71 -3.99 -3.09 -6.57
N HIS A 72 -3.63 -1.90 -6.12
CA HIS A 72 -2.33 -1.65 -5.47
C HIS A 72 -2.17 -2.48 -4.19
N THR A 73 -3.19 -2.48 -3.33
CA THR A 73 -3.18 -3.26 -2.08
C THR A 73 -3.10 -4.76 -2.37
N ARG A 74 -3.88 -5.27 -3.34
CA ARG A 74 -3.89 -6.69 -3.69
C ARG A 74 -2.58 -7.15 -4.30
N SER A 75 -1.99 -6.35 -5.18
CA SER A 75 -0.73 -6.67 -5.85
C SER A 75 0.51 -6.41 -5.00
N GLY A 76 0.40 -5.71 -3.87
CA GLY A 76 1.55 -5.26 -3.09
C GLY A 76 2.48 -4.33 -3.88
N GLY A 77 1.98 -3.65 -4.92
CA GLY A 77 2.75 -2.75 -5.78
C GLY A 77 3.69 -3.45 -6.77
N ASN A 78 3.53 -4.75 -7.00
CA ASN A 78 4.44 -5.54 -7.85
C ASN A 78 4.35 -5.24 -9.36
N PHE A 79 3.36 -4.48 -9.80
CA PHE A 79 3.28 -3.98 -11.17
C PHE A 79 2.77 -2.53 -11.20
N PRO A 80 3.16 -1.73 -12.24
CA PRO A 80 2.75 -0.33 -12.35
C PRO A 80 1.27 -0.20 -12.71
N ILE A 81 0.61 0.78 -12.10
CA ILE A 81 -0.78 1.14 -12.37
C ILE A 81 -0.81 2.52 -13.04
N ILE A 82 -1.44 2.62 -14.21
CA ILE A 82 -1.78 3.91 -14.80
C ILE A 82 -3.17 4.28 -14.31
N GLY A 83 -3.24 5.27 -13.41
CA GLY A 83 -4.50 5.80 -12.89
C GLY A 83 -5.19 6.71 -13.90
N VAL A 84 -6.46 6.42 -14.18
CA VAL A 84 -7.28 7.24 -15.08
C VAL A 84 -8.75 7.21 -14.67
N GLY A 85 -9.40 8.36 -14.72
CA GLY A 85 -10.83 8.54 -14.45
C GLY A 85 -11.07 9.60 -13.39
N GLY A 86 -11.79 10.65 -13.78
CA GLY A 86 -12.24 11.70 -12.90
C GLY A 86 -11.18 12.67 -12.41
N ILE A 87 -9.99 12.69 -12.98
CA ILE A 87 -8.94 13.67 -12.62
C ILE A 87 -9.31 15.01 -13.27
N MET A 88 -9.83 15.93 -12.44
CA MET A 88 -10.27 17.27 -12.85
C MET A 88 -9.43 18.37 -12.18
N SER A 89 -8.63 18.02 -11.18
CA SER A 89 -7.85 18.97 -10.37
C SER A 89 -6.52 18.34 -9.89
N PRO A 90 -5.57 19.14 -9.38
CA PRO A 90 -4.38 18.65 -8.71
C PRO A 90 -4.69 17.73 -7.51
N ALA A 91 -5.77 18.01 -6.76
CA ALA A 91 -6.18 17.18 -5.63
C ALA A 91 -6.62 15.78 -6.07
N ASP A 92 -7.36 15.66 -7.18
CA ASP A 92 -7.76 14.36 -7.74
C ASP A 92 -6.52 13.58 -8.22
N ALA A 93 -5.58 14.27 -8.86
CA ALA A 93 -4.33 13.69 -9.29
C ALA A 93 -3.52 13.12 -8.11
N LYS A 94 -3.41 13.88 -7.02
CA LYS A 94 -2.76 13.45 -5.79
C LYS A 94 -3.48 12.25 -5.18
N ALA A 95 -4.80 12.27 -5.07
CA ALA A 95 -5.58 11.15 -4.53
C ALA A 95 -5.36 9.85 -5.33
N MET A 96 -5.20 9.95 -6.65
CA MET A 96 -4.92 8.81 -7.52
C MET A 96 -3.51 8.24 -7.30
N LEU A 97 -2.50 9.11 -7.13
CA LEU A 97 -1.13 8.69 -6.79
C LEU A 97 -1.05 8.10 -5.39
N ASP A 98 -1.70 8.73 -4.40
CA ASP A 98 -1.78 8.24 -3.02
C ASP A 98 -2.52 6.88 -2.93
N ALA A 99 -3.37 6.57 -3.91
CA ALA A 99 -3.99 5.27 -4.04
C ALA A 99 -3.06 4.18 -4.62
N GLY A 100 -1.89 4.55 -5.13
CA GLY A 100 -0.88 3.65 -5.66
C GLY A 100 -0.71 3.68 -7.18
N ALA A 101 -1.25 4.67 -7.88
CA ALA A 101 -0.95 4.87 -9.29
C ALA A 101 0.51 5.31 -9.47
N ALA A 102 1.22 4.67 -10.40
CA ALA A 102 2.59 5.06 -10.79
C ALA A 102 2.60 6.18 -11.83
N LEU A 103 1.56 6.25 -12.67
CA LEU A 103 1.38 7.24 -13.71
C LEU A 103 -0.08 7.68 -13.76
N LEU A 104 -0.31 8.90 -14.27
CA LEU A 104 -1.66 9.46 -14.46
C LEU A 104 -1.97 9.61 -15.94
N GLN A 105 -3.21 9.27 -16.31
CA GLN A 105 -3.76 9.54 -17.63
C GLN A 105 -4.95 10.49 -17.51
N LEU A 106 -4.90 11.61 -18.21
CA LEU A 106 -5.98 12.59 -18.26
C LEU A 106 -6.82 12.38 -19.52
N TYR A 107 -8.14 12.58 -19.41
CA TYR A 107 -9.05 12.58 -20.55
C TYR A 107 -10.09 13.71 -20.41
N THR A 108 -11.17 13.52 -19.70
CA THR A 108 -12.28 14.49 -19.56
C THR A 108 -11.82 15.79 -18.90
N GLY A 109 -10.98 15.70 -17.85
CA GLY A 109 -10.42 16.88 -17.20
C GLY A 109 -9.62 17.75 -18.17
N TYR A 110 -8.81 17.12 -19.02
CA TYR A 110 -8.06 17.85 -20.04
C TYR A 110 -8.96 18.57 -21.07
N ILE A 111 -10.14 17.96 -21.38
CA ILE A 111 -11.10 18.59 -22.32
C ILE A 111 -11.75 19.82 -21.70
N TYR A 112 -12.13 19.77 -20.41
CA TYR A 112 -12.83 20.86 -19.73
C TYR A 112 -11.90 21.97 -19.24
N GLU A 113 -10.78 21.61 -18.63
CA GLU A 113 -9.82 22.52 -18.00
C GLU A 113 -8.70 22.95 -18.98
N GLY A 114 -8.56 22.25 -20.10
CA GLY A 114 -7.54 22.51 -21.10
C GLY A 114 -6.14 22.03 -20.72
N PRO A 115 -5.12 22.37 -21.53
CA PRO A 115 -3.74 21.91 -21.33
C PRO A 115 -3.08 22.49 -20.08
N GLY A 116 -3.60 23.58 -19.53
CA GLY A 116 -3.14 24.18 -18.27
C GLY A 116 -3.19 23.22 -17.09
N LEU A 117 -4.19 22.32 -17.06
CA LEU A 117 -4.39 21.34 -15.99
C LEU A 117 -3.14 20.47 -15.74
N VAL A 118 -2.45 20.04 -16.80
CA VAL A 118 -1.21 19.26 -16.68
C VAL A 118 -0.15 20.03 -15.91
N GLY A 119 0.05 21.30 -16.29
CA GLY A 119 1.02 22.17 -15.62
C GLY A 119 0.66 22.46 -14.16
N GLU A 120 -0.63 22.61 -13.84
CA GLU A 120 -1.10 22.80 -12.47
C GLU A 120 -0.87 21.56 -11.61
N ILE A 121 -1.21 20.38 -12.13
CA ILE A 121 -0.93 19.10 -11.46
C ILE A 121 0.56 18.96 -11.18
N CYS A 122 1.41 19.14 -12.18
CA CYS A 122 2.86 19.00 -12.01
C CYS A 122 3.42 19.97 -10.97
N ARG A 123 3.00 21.24 -10.99
CA ARG A 123 3.45 22.23 -10.00
C ARG A 123 3.00 21.87 -8.58
N SER A 124 1.77 21.42 -8.42
CA SER A 124 1.26 20.98 -7.11
C SER A 124 2.03 19.79 -6.57
N LEU A 125 2.28 18.77 -7.40
CA LEU A 125 3.02 17.58 -7.01
C LEU A 125 4.48 17.89 -6.66
N ILE A 126 5.13 18.81 -7.37
CA ILE A 126 6.49 19.26 -7.04
C ILE A 126 6.50 19.97 -5.69
N ALA A 127 5.56 20.91 -5.46
CA ALA A 127 5.47 21.60 -4.18
C ALA A 127 5.21 20.66 -3.01
N ASP A 128 4.33 19.66 -3.18
CA ASP A 128 4.08 18.63 -2.17
C ASP A 128 5.33 17.78 -1.89
N ALA A 129 6.08 17.42 -2.92
CA ALA A 129 7.32 16.66 -2.77
C ALA A 129 8.42 17.47 -2.06
N GLU A 130 8.57 18.74 -2.39
CA GLU A 130 9.50 19.66 -1.72
C GLU A 130 9.13 19.86 -0.25
N ALA A 131 7.84 20.05 0.06
CA ALA A 131 7.36 20.16 1.42
C ALA A 131 7.59 18.87 2.24
N ALA A 132 7.34 17.71 1.63
CA ALA A 132 7.59 16.41 2.27
C ALA A 132 9.09 16.19 2.54
N ALA A 133 9.96 16.54 1.58
CA ALA A 133 11.41 16.47 1.74
C ALA A 133 11.91 17.38 2.86
N ALA A 134 11.41 18.62 2.92
CA ALA A 134 11.75 19.58 3.98
C ALA A 134 11.28 19.09 5.35
N ALA A 135 10.08 18.54 5.45
CA ALA A 135 9.54 17.97 6.69
C ALA A 135 10.36 16.77 7.18
N LYS A 136 10.78 15.90 6.26
CA LYS A 136 11.65 14.76 6.57
C LYS A 136 13.01 15.21 7.09
N ALA A 137 13.66 16.16 6.41
CA ALA A 137 14.95 16.72 6.84
C ALA A 137 14.86 17.38 8.24
N ALA A 138 13.76 18.10 8.50
CA ALA A 138 13.53 18.71 9.81
C ALA A 138 13.30 17.65 10.92
N ALA A 139 12.63 16.55 10.61
CA ALA A 139 12.43 15.43 11.53
C ALA A 139 13.75 14.71 11.85
N GLU A 140 14.58 14.46 10.84
CA GLU A 140 15.91 13.85 10.99
C GLU A 140 16.82 14.73 11.84
N ALA A 141 16.85 16.05 11.59
CA ALA A 141 17.64 16.99 12.38
C ALA A 141 17.21 17.03 13.85
N ARG A 142 15.91 16.98 14.14
CA ARG A 142 15.41 16.90 15.53
C ARG A 142 15.80 15.60 16.21
N ALA A 143 15.71 14.48 15.51
CA ALA A 143 16.10 13.18 16.03
C ALA A 143 17.61 13.13 16.35
N GLU A 144 18.46 13.72 15.52
CA GLU A 144 19.90 13.86 15.77
C GLU A 144 20.20 14.74 16.97
N GLU A 145 19.48 15.87 17.12
CA GLU A 145 19.64 16.76 18.26
C GLU A 145 19.22 16.09 19.58
N GLU A 146 18.10 15.37 19.59
CA GLU A 146 17.64 14.59 20.74
C GLU A 146 18.64 13.49 21.12
N ALA A 147 19.15 12.76 20.12
CA ALA A 147 20.16 11.72 20.35
C ALA A 147 21.45 12.31 20.93
N ARG A 148 21.89 13.46 20.44
CA ARG A 148 23.07 14.18 20.96
C ARG A 148 22.85 14.68 22.38
N ALA A 149 21.69 15.24 22.68
CA ALA A 149 21.34 15.66 24.02
C ALA A 149 21.26 14.47 25.00
N ALA A 150 20.70 13.35 24.58
CA ALA A 150 20.66 12.13 25.39
C ALA A 150 22.07 11.58 25.69
N ALA A 151 22.95 11.59 24.68
CA ALA A 151 24.35 11.15 24.85
C ALA A 151 25.10 12.05 25.83
N GLN A 152 24.95 13.37 25.72
CA GLN A 152 25.58 14.33 26.66
C GLN A 152 25.05 14.16 28.09
N ALA A 153 23.73 13.91 28.25
CA ALA A 153 23.15 13.66 29.57
C ALA A 153 23.65 12.34 30.20
N ALA A 154 23.83 11.30 29.37
CA ALA A 154 24.41 10.03 29.82
C ALA A 154 25.87 10.18 30.25
N GLU A 155 26.67 10.94 29.50
CA GLU A 155 28.08 11.22 29.81
C GLU A 155 28.22 12.06 31.09
N ALA A 156 27.39 13.08 31.25
CA ALA A 156 27.35 13.89 32.48
C ALA A 156 26.96 13.04 33.71
N LYS A 157 26.03 12.11 33.56
CA LYS A 157 25.61 11.20 34.63
C LYS A 157 26.73 10.21 34.99
N ALA A 158 27.47 9.70 34.00
CA ALA A 158 28.63 8.84 34.22
C ALA A 158 29.77 9.57 34.93
N ALA A 159 30.07 10.82 34.55
CA ALA A 159 31.07 11.66 35.20
C ALA A 159 30.70 11.98 36.66
N ALA A 160 29.42 12.23 36.94
CA ALA A 160 28.95 12.45 38.31
C ALA A 160 29.07 11.21 39.21
N ALA A 161 28.82 10.02 38.64
CA ALA A 161 28.97 8.74 39.34
C ALA A 161 30.42 8.42 39.70
N THR A 162 31.37 8.74 38.81
CA THR A 162 32.83 8.58 39.10
C THR A 162 33.34 9.58 40.15
N ALA A 163 32.83 10.82 40.19
CA ALA A 163 33.16 11.80 41.19
C ALA A 163 32.65 11.44 42.59
N SER A 164 31.52 10.75 42.70
CA SER A 164 30.96 10.31 44.02
C SER A 164 31.64 9.06 44.61
N GLY A 165 32.42 8.32 43.80
CA GLY A 165 33.14 7.11 44.23
C GLY A 165 34.50 7.33 44.89
N ALA A 166 34.99 8.56 44.98
CA ALA A 166 36.33 8.89 45.47
C ALA A 166 36.43 9.19 46.99
N GLN A 167 35.42 8.90 47.78
CA GLN A 167 35.51 8.97 49.27
C GLN A 167 35.51 7.56 49.86
N ALA A 168 36.72 6.97 49.96
CA ALA A 168 36.95 5.80 50.81
C ALA A 168 37.21 6.26 52.27
N PRO A 169 36.60 5.67 53.27
CA PRO A 169 37.05 5.83 54.65
C PRO A 169 38.18 4.86 54.94
N GLU A 170 39.30 5.44 55.41
CA GLU A 170 40.42 4.68 55.96
C GLU A 170 40.04 4.00 57.30
N ALA A 171 40.74 2.86 57.49
CA ALA A 171 41.14 2.28 58.74
C ALA A 171 40.23 1.33 59.52
N GLY A 172 40.70 0.10 59.65
CA GLY A 172 40.28 -0.88 60.59
C GLY A 172 41.00 -2.19 60.48
N LYS A 173 42.13 -2.27 61.14
CA LYS A 173 43.07 -3.41 61.27
C LYS A 173 42.48 -4.53 62.11
N ALA A 174 42.42 -5.77 61.64
CA ALA A 174 42.69 -6.99 62.43
C ALA A 174 42.59 -8.27 61.52
N ALA A 175 43.61 -9.10 61.58
CA ALA A 175 43.68 -10.51 61.13
C ALA A 175 43.43 -11.44 62.33
N PRO A 176 43.56 -12.81 62.20
CA PRO A 176 43.21 -13.74 61.15
C PRO A 176 42.36 -14.89 61.66
N GLY A 177 41.81 -15.73 60.80
CA GLY A 177 41.19 -17.00 61.24
C GLY A 177 40.59 -17.85 60.11
N THR A 178 41.40 -18.84 59.73
CA THR A 178 41.09 -20.23 59.32
C THR A 178 39.89 -20.62 58.47
N GLU A 179 40.24 -21.21 57.33
CA GLU A 179 39.73 -22.44 56.68
C GLU A 179 38.22 -22.74 56.71
N THR A 180 37.62 -22.91 55.53
CA THR A 180 37.35 -24.26 55.00
C THR A 180 36.73 -24.16 53.59
N ALA A 181 37.18 -25.12 52.78
CA ALA A 181 36.75 -25.33 51.37
C ALA A 181 35.33 -25.89 51.27
N ALA A 182 34.61 -25.46 50.24
CA ALA A 182 33.57 -26.31 49.64
C ALA A 182 33.35 -25.91 48.17
N THR A 183 33.70 -26.83 47.33
CA THR A 183 33.45 -26.92 45.90
C THR A 183 31.96 -26.99 45.61
N ALA A 184 31.49 -26.18 44.66
CA ALA A 184 30.24 -26.53 43.98
C ALA A 184 30.31 -26.03 42.52
N GLN A 185 30.06 -26.97 41.66
CA GLN A 185 30.24 -26.98 40.23
C GLN A 185 29.22 -26.06 39.49
N THR A 186 29.74 -25.44 38.48
CA THR A 186 29.09 -24.80 37.36
C THR A 186 28.22 -25.78 36.59
N GLN A 187 27.00 -25.44 36.28
CA GLN A 187 26.26 -26.04 35.17
C GLN A 187 25.70 -24.92 34.28
N ALA A 188 26.27 -24.90 33.09
CA ALA A 188 25.81 -24.09 31.97
C ALA A 188 24.57 -24.74 31.35
N ALA A 189 23.53 -23.96 31.10
CA ALA A 189 22.40 -24.37 30.29
C ALA A 189 22.49 -23.69 28.90
N ALA A 190 22.51 -24.52 27.88
CA ALA A 190 22.47 -24.12 26.47
C ALA A 190 21.03 -23.78 26.02
N PRO A 191 20.85 -22.97 24.96
CA PRO A 191 19.52 -22.60 24.48
C PRO A 191 18.92 -23.68 23.58
N ALA A 192 17.60 -23.83 23.69
CA ALA A 192 16.78 -24.79 22.94
C ALA A 192 16.56 -24.35 21.49
N GLU A 193 16.81 -25.27 20.58
CA GLU A 193 16.43 -25.23 19.17
C GLU A 193 14.91 -25.36 19.00
N SER A 194 14.34 -24.53 18.11
CA SER A 194 12.97 -24.62 17.67
C SER A 194 12.81 -25.59 16.49
N VAL A 195 11.94 -26.56 16.65
CA VAL A 195 11.57 -27.60 15.67
C VAL A 195 10.58 -27.02 14.64
N PRO A 196 10.70 -27.37 13.34
CA PRO A 196 9.74 -26.94 12.31
C PRO A 196 8.49 -27.83 12.29
N ASN A 197 7.35 -27.17 12.07
CA ASN A 197 6.01 -27.76 11.99
C ASN A 197 5.77 -28.39 10.61
N PRO A 198 5.20 -29.60 10.48
CA PRO A 198 4.92 -30.22 9.19
C PRO A 198 3.59 -29.74 8.60
N SER A 199 3.57 -29.54 7.29
CA SER A 199 2.42 -29.24 6.46
C SER A 199 1.42 -30.41 6.41
N PRO A 200 0.11 -30.16 6.28
CA PRO A 200 -0.86 -31.20 5.94
C PRO A 200 -0.99 -31.37 4.43
N GLU A 201 -0.71 -32.55 3.95
CA GLU A 201 -1.12 -33.04 2.63
C GLU A 201 -2.65 -33.13 2.57
N THR A 202 -3.25 -32.52 1.55
CA THR A 202 -4.66 -32.76 1.20
C THR A 202 -4.75 -33.34 -0.20
N GLN A 203 -5.29 -34.54 -0.23
CA GLN A 203 -5.52 -35.36 -1.42
C GLN A 203 -6.50 -34.66 -2.35
N ASN A 204 -6.12 -34.58 -3.60
CA ASN A 204 -6.95 -34.09 -4.71
C ASN A 204 -7.48 -35.29 -5.49
N SER A 205 -8.80 -35.43 -5.56
CA SER A 205 -9.50 -36.40 -6.41
C SER A 205 -10.16 -35.65 -7.57
N PRO A 206 -9.99 -36.06 -8.81
CA PRO A 206 -10.53 -35.33 -9.97
C PRO A 206 -12.00 -35.69 -10.23
N ALA A 207 -12.84 -34.67 -10.37
CA ALA A 207 -14.20 -34.80 -10.89
C ALA A 207 -14.20 -34.71 -12.40
N GLN A 208 -14.96 -35.64 -13.03
CA GLN A 208 -15.14 -35.79 -14.47
C GLN A 208 -16.00 -34.67 -15.07
N PRO A 209 -15.84 -34.33 -16.35
CA PRO A 209 -16.69 -33.38 -17.05
C PRO A 209 -18.02 -34.01 -17.48
N ALA A 210 -19.10 -33.26 -17.27
CA ALA A 210 -20.43 -33.61 -17.80
C ALA A 210 -20.57 -33.10 -19.25
N ASP A 211 -20.87 -34.00 -20.12
CA ASP A 211 -21.29 -33.78 -21.51
C ASP A 211 -22.57 -32.96 -21.57
N ASN A 212 -22.59 -31.91 -22.36
CA ASN A 212 -23.82 -31.21 -22.72
C ASN A 212 -23.89 -31.03 -24.24
N GLU A 213 -24.78 -31.81 -24.83
CA GLU A 213 -25.11 -31.82 -26.26
C GLU A 213 -25.74 -30.49 -26.70
N PRO A 214 -25.56 -30.08 -27.98
CA PRO A 214 -26.23 -28.89 -28.52
C PRO A 214 -27.63 -29.20 -29.04
N ASP A 215 -28.66 -28.55 -28.51
CA ASP A 215 -30.05 -28.58 -29.01
C ASP A 215 -30.18 -27.78 -30.31
N THR A 216 -30.35 -28.51 -31.40
CA THR A 216 -30.66 -27.98 -32.73
C THR A 216 -32.17 -27.78 -32.88
N ARG A 217 -32.70 -26.55 -32.72
CA ARG A 217 -34.05 -26.20 -33.17
C ARG A 217 -34.06 -25.27 -34.37
N LYS A 218 -34.61 -25.83 -35.40
CA LYS A 218 -34.87 -25.31 -36.75
C LYS A 218 -35.58 -23.97 -36.78
N LYS A 219 -35.09 -23.11 -37.63
CA LYS A 219 -35.80 -21.94 -38.20
C LYS A 219 -36.92 -22.45 -39.12
N GLN A 220 -38.12 -21.87 -39.01
CA GLN A 220 -39.10 -21.80 -40.11
C GLN A 220 -39.38 -20.33 -40.42
N PRO A 221 -39.52 -19.94 -41.69
CA PRO A 221 -39.86 -18.57 -42.09
C PRO A 221 -41.38 -18.42 -42.13
N ALA A 222 -41.86 -17.26 -41.66
CA ALA A 222 -43.24 -16.85 -41.88
C ALA A 222 -43.29 -15.79 -43.00
N SER A 223 -44.30 -15.96 -43.81
CA SER A 223 -44.72 -15.20 -44.99
C SER A 223 -45.03 -13.75 -44.70
#